data_f9f2fae7156aa1a17fac458e6a73981f
#
_entry.id   f9f2fae7156aa1a17fac458e6a73981f
#
_cell.length_a   1.000
_cell.length_b   1.000
_cell.length_c   1.000
_cell.angle_alpha   90.00
_cell.angle_beta   90.00
_cell.angle_gamma   90.00
#
_symmetry.space_group_name_H-M   'P 1'
#
loop_
_entity.id
_entity.type
_entity.pdbx_description
1 polymer ?
#
loop_
_entity_poly.entity_id
_entity_poly.type
_entity_poly.pdbx_seq_one_letter_code
_entity_poly.pdbx_strand_id
1 'polypeptide(L)'
;MSTKKRRMEYISFYNHTGLEDHFTKMAKKGWLIESISNFYWTYRKIEPKDLHFCVTYYPRASDFDPGPSEEQQTFHDFCAHTGWQLTCTWHQMQVFYNEKENPVPLETDPVMEVETLHKACKKNFLPSYFLLLALGLLMGAYFIARIFADPIGLLSDPSHLMTGTAYVCMAIISITELLSYFLWYAKAKRAAQNGIFVDTPSTASLQRVIVLVIIAAFAAWLANILLSGNTLLKWIVFLMLGYMVAIFAIVNGIKQGLKKLKASRGLNRALTLAACFILPMVMTALIVNITLTATRSGVLDTDFKEDVAPLNLSDLMDANNEDGLTENRFHETILLGYRVVHQRDSKFSLEGTSSAPDLKYTIVTVKAPFLYDWCKEQMYYEQDETHSDWPVGNRMIYKEQDPAPWGADAVYRLYSEEGWWAYTYLLCYEEQIIEIRFDWEPTAEQMAIVSQKLNP
;
A
#
# COMPACT_ATOMS: atom_id res chain seq x y z
N MET A 1 23.79 -9.59 29.23
CA MET A 1 23.14 -8.36 28.77
C MET A 1 23.58 -8.10 27.32
N SER A 2 22.67 -7.74 26.43
CA SER A 2 23.01 -7.49 25.02
C SER A 2 23.95 -6.30 24.89
N THR A 3 25.07 -6.45 24.21
CA THR A 3 26.06 -5.40 23.93
C THR A 3 25.62 -4.49 22.78
N LYS A 4 24.58 -4.87 22.04
CA LYS A 4 24.03 -4.12 20.90
C LYS A 4 22.51 -3.94 21.04
N LYS A 5 22.00 -2.79 20.57
CA LYS A 5 20.58 -2.45 20.52
C LYS A 5 20.22 -1.98 19.13
N ARG A 6 19.13 -2.51 18.57
CA ARG A 6 18.55 -2.05 17.29
C ARG A 6 17.27 -1.27 17.54
N ARG A 7 17.09 -0.17 16.81
CA ARG A 7 15.90 0.68 16.89
C ARG A 7 15.50 1.15 15.49
N MET A 8 14.21 1.25 15.24
CA MET A 8 13.66 2.00 14.11
C MET A 8 13.59 3.47 14.51
N GLU A 9 14.25 4.33 13.74
CA GLU A 9 14.29 5.77 13.98
C GLU A 9 13.77 6.51 12.75
N TYR A 10 13.02 7.58 13.00
CA TYR A 10 12.34 8.36 11.96
C TYR A 10 12.86 9.80 12.01
N ILE A 11 14.08 10.01 11.51
CA ILE A 11 14.71 11.32 11.41
C ILE A 11 15.19 11.51 9.98
N SER A 12 14.75 12.60 9.36
CA SER A 12 15.05 12.90 7.96
C SER A 12 16.54 13.05 7.70
N PHE A 13 16.99 12.65 6.50
CA PHE A 13 18.41 12.72 6.11
C PHE A 13 19.05 14.10 6.30
N TYR A 14 18.29 15.18 6.04
CA TYR A 14 18.79 16.55 6.16
C TYR A 14 18.70 17.15 7.57
N ASN A 15 18.03 16.47 8.49
CA ASN A 15 17.82 16.96 9.86
C ASN A 15 19.06 16.69 10.76
N HIS A 16 20.18 17.34 10.46
CA HIS A 16 21.44 17.12 11.16
C HIS A 16 21.35 17.52 12.64
N THR A 17 20.77 18.68 12.96
CA THR A 17 20.64 19.12 14.37
C THR A 17 19.76 18.16 15.19
N GLY A 18 18.67 17.66 14.60
CA GLY A 18 17.83 16.65 15.26
C GLY A 18 18.53 15.31 15.44
N LEU A 19 19.43 14.93 14.52
CA LEU A 19 20.29 13.73 14.64
C LEU A 19 21.32 13.90 15.78
N GLU A 20 21.99 15.03 15.84
CA GLU A 20 22.96 15.33 16.90
C GLU A 20 22.34 15.29 18.30
N ASP A 21 21.18 15.94 18.46
CA ASP A 21 20.39 15.92 19.68
C ASP A 21 19.96 14.50 20.07
N HIS A 22 19.53 13.71 19.08
CA HIS A 22 19.11 12.34 19.31
C HIS A 22 20.27 11.47 19.78
N PHE A 23 21.45 11.56 19.13
CA PHE A 23 22.63 10.79 19.50
C PHE A 23 23.16 11.19 20.86
N THR A 24 23.15 12.48 21.20
CA THR A 24 23.51 13.00 22.54
C THR A 24 22.60 12.39 23.62
N LYS A 25 21.27 12.38 23.38
CA LYS A 25 20.31 11.75 24.29
C LYS A 25 20.53 10.25 24.45
N MET A 26 20.95 9.57 23.36
CA MET A 26 21.25 8.14 23.41
C MET A 26 22.56 7.84 24.15
N ALA A 27 23.59 8.64 23.97
CA ALA A 27 24.87 8.51 24.69
C ALA A 27 24.71 8.70 26.21
N LYS A 28 23.90 9.66 26.64
CA LYS A 28 23.51 9.84 28.06
C LYS A 28 22.80 8.61 28.65
N LYS A 29 22.15 7.78 27.81
CA LYS A 29 21.54 6.51 28.20
C LYS A 29 22.48 5.30 28.06
N GLY A 30 23.76 5.53 27.75
CA GLY A 30 24.75 4.48 27.57
C GLY A 30 24.72 3.77 26.21
N TRP A 31 24.27 4.46 25.14
CA TRP A 31 24.18 3.89 23.80
C TRP A 31 24.83 4.81 22.75
N LEU A 32 25.93 4.34 22.15
CA LEU A 32 26.61 5.02 21.05
C LEU A 32 26.17 4.43 19.71
N ILE A 33 25.83 5.28 18.74
CA ILE A 33 25.50 4.84 17.38
C ILE A 33 26.69 4.12 16.75
N GLU A 34 26.45 2.95 16.15
CA GLU A 34 27.48 2.13 15.49
C GLU A 34 27.23 2.05 13.98
N SER A 35 25.97 1.97 13.56
CA SER A 35 25.60 1.96 12.15
C SER A 35 24.17 2.44 11.93
N ILE A 36 23.95 3.08 10.78
CA ILE A 36 22.66 3.55 10.29
C ILE A 36 22.30 2.73 9.05
N SER A 37 21.05 2.24 8.98
CA SER A 37 20.48 1.60 7.81
C SER A 37 19.07 2.12 7.54
N ASN A 38 18.50 1.78 6.39
CA ASN A 38 17.16 2.23 6.00
C ASN A 38 16.03 1.71 6.92
N PHE A 39 16.24 0.60 7.62
CA PHE A 39 15.21 -0.03 8.45
C PHE A 39 15.45 0.10 9.94
N TYR A 40 16.71 0.07 10.37
CA TYR A 40 17.06 0.14 11.78
C TYR A 40 18.45 0.74 11.97
N TRP A 41 18.64 1.38 13.12
CA TRP A 41 19.91 1.89 13.57
C TRP A 41 20.45 0.97 14.66
N THR A 42 21.74 0.69 14.64
CA THR A 42 22.41 -0.16 15.61
C THR A 42 23.25 0.68 16.54
N TYR A 43 23.06 0.49 17.83
CA TYR A 43 23.81 1.13 18.88
C TYR A 43 24.63 0.09 19.62
N ARG A 44 25.86 0.45 20.00
CA ARG A 44 26.68 -0.31 20.94
C ARG A 44 26.54 0.25 22.35
N LYS A 45 26.63 -0.65 23.35
CA LYS A 45 26.61 -0.24 24.77
C LYS A 45 27.91 0.46 25.14
N ILE A 46 27.81 1.60 25.81
CA ILE A 46 28.92 2.34 26.41
C ILE A 46 28.53 2.69 27.85
N GLU A 47 29.49 3.21 28.64
CA GLU A 47 29.13 3.90 29.87
C GLU A 47 28.37 5.18 29.54
N PRO A 48 27.31 5.53 30.31
CA PRO A 48 26.58 6.78 30.10
C PRO A 48 27.54 7.98 30.15
N LYS A 49 27.63 8.72 29.07
CA LYS A 49 28.48 9.89 28.92
C LYS A 49 27.73 11.03 28.26
N ASP A 50 28.09 12.26 28.60
CA ASP A 50 27.67 13.44 27.84
C ASP A 50 28.66 13.61 26.68
N LEU A 51 28.24 13.22 25.51
CA LEU A 51 29.02 13.30 24.28
C LEU A 51 28.42 14.37 23.38
N HIS A 52 29.29 15.14 22.74
CA HIS A 52 28.90 16.05 21.67
C HIS A 52 28.95 15.32 20.35
N PHE A 53 27.90 15.50 19.53
CA PHE A 53 27.83 14.91 18.19
C PHE A 53 27.88 16.01 17.14
N CYS A 54 28.48 15.69 16.00
CA CYS A 54 28.44 16.51 14.81
C CYS A 54 28.13 15.63 13.61
N VAL A 55 27.10 16.02 12.85
CA VAL A 55 26.65 15.32 11.64
C VAL A 55 27.00 16.16 10.43
N THR A 56 28.01 15.75 9.70
CA THR A 56 28.47 16.43 8.49
C THR A 56 28.14 15.62 7.24
N TYR A 57 28.30 16.23 6.07
CA TYR A 57 28.01 15.59 4.79
C TYR A 57 29.23 15.66 3.86
N TYR A 58 29.55 14.51 3.24
CA TYR A 58 30.54 14.44 2.19
C TYR A 58 29.85 14.14 0.84
N PRO A 59 29.54 15.17 0.04
CA PRO A 59 28.69 15.02 -1.16
C PRO A 59 29.26 14.08 -2.22
N ARG A 60 30.58 13.81 -2.24
CA ARG A 60 31.21 12.91 -3.20
C ARG A 60 31.08 11.43 -2.82
N ALA A 61 30.75 11.10 -1.57
CA ALA A 61 30.56 9.71 -1.13
C ALA A 61 29.37 9.07 -1.85
N SER A 62 29.43 7.76 -1.95
CA SER A 62 28.36 6.92 -2.51
C SER A 62 28.24 5.62 -1.73
N ASP A 63 27.02 5.12 -1.66
CA ASP A 63 26.73 3.83 -1.03
C ASP A 63 27.33 2.64 -1.81
N PHE A 64 27.82 2.89 -3.00
CA PHE A 64 28.48 1.91 -3.86
C PHE A 64 30.02 1.96 -3.78
N ASP A 65 30.58 2.86 -2.98
CA ASP A 65 32.03 2.96 -2.80
C ASP A 65 32.57 1.76 -2.00
N PRO A 66 33.74 1.22 -2.39
CA PRO A 66 34.37 0.14 -1.64
C PRO A 66 34.90 0.59 -0.28
N GLY A 67 35.16 1.89 -0.12
CA GLY A 67 35.65 2.53 1.09
C GLY A 67 35.70 4.05 0.92
N PRO A 68 36.14 4.79 1.94
CA PRO A 68 36.32 6.23 1.85
C PRO A 68 37.41 6.56 0.82
N SER A 69 37.25 7.67 0.08
CA SER A 69 38.30 8.20 -0.81
C SER A 69 39.48 8.76 -0.01
N GLU A 70 40.64 8.96 -0.64
CA GLU A 70 41.81 9.57 0.00
C GLU A 70 41.47 10.94 0.61
N GLU A 71 40.72 11.78 -0.14
CA GLU A 71 40.27 13.09 0.35
C GLU A 71 39.37 12.94 1.60
N GLN A 72 38.51 11.93 1.61
CA GLN A 72 37.63 11.65 2.74
C GLN A 72 38.39 11.12 3.95
N GLN A 73 39.41 10.29 3.72
CA GLN A 73 40.31 9.83 4.77
C GLN A 73 41.10 10.99 5.39
N THR A 74 41.68 11.88 4.56
CA THR A 74 42.34 13.08 5.01
C THR A 74 41.43 13.94 5.89
N PHE A 75 40.17 14.09 5.50
CA PHE A 75 39.19 14.81 6.33
C PHE A 75 38.93 14.08 7.66
N HIS A 76 38.82 12.75 7.67
CA HIS A 76 38.64 11.97 8.89
C HIS A 76 39.86 12.12 9.83
N ASP A 77 41.07 12.09 9.27
CA ASP A 77 42.30 12.27 10.05
C ASP A 77 42.38 13.69 10.64
N PHE A 78 42.01 14.71 9.86
CA PHE A 78 41.88 16.07 10.37
C PHE A 78 40.89 16.17 11.55
N CYS A 79 39.70 15.58 11.40
CA CYS A 79 38.71 15.54 12.49
C CYS A 79 39.26 14.84 13.73
N ALA A 80 39.96 13.72 13.55
CA ALA A 80 40.58 12.98 14.68
C ALA A 80 41.62 13.81 15.44
N HIS A 81 42.46 14.58 14.74
CA HIS A 81 43.43 15.49 15.37
C HIS A 81 42.75 16.58 16.18
N THR A 82 41.56 17.03 15.86
CA THR A 82 40.77 18.00 16.61
C THR A 82 39.96 17.37 17.75
N GLY A 83 40.04 16.05 17.91
CA GLY A 83 39.35 15.28 18.95
C GLY A 83 37.98 14.70 18.54
N TRP A 84 37.59 14.87 17.28
CA TRP A 84 36.36 14.28 16.76
C TRP A 84 36.60 12.87 16.23
N GLN A 85 35.88 11.91 16.74
CA GLN A 85 35.98 10.50 16.33
C GLN A 85 34.79 10.11 15.43
N LEU A 86 35.10 9.56 14.28
CA LEU A 86 34.06 9.02 13.37
C LEU A 86 33.44 7.77 14.00
N THR A 87 32.11 7.77 14.15
CA THR A 87 31.39 6.60 14.63
C THR A 87 30.74 5.79 13.49
N CYS A 88 30.07 6.43 12.55
CA CYS A 88 29.52 5.77 11.39
C CYS A 88 29.33 6.70 10.20
N THR A 89 29.14 6.09 9.02
CA THR A 89 28.78 6.79 7.78
C THR A 89 27.50 6.16 7.21
N TRP A 90 26.65 6.98 6.60
CA TRP A 90 25.46 6.52 5.88
C TRP A 90 25.23 7.38 4.64
N HIS A 91 25.37 6.79 3.46
CA HIS A 91 25.39 7.52 2.18
C HIS A 91 26.44 8.64 2.19
N GLN A 92 26.00 9.90 2.11
CA GLN A 92 26.87 11.09 2.20
C GLN A 92 27.04 11.60 3.63
N MET A 93 26.25 11.11 4.57
CA MET A 93 26.26 11.55 5.97
C MET A 93 27.39 10.87 6.74
N GLN A 94 28.06 11.62 7.60
CA GLN A 94 29.12 11.17 8.49
C GLN A 94 28.81 11.66 9.90
N VAL A 95 28.89 10.78 10.87
CA VAL A 95 28.57 11.07 12.26
C VAL A 95 29.84 11.00 13.07
N PHE A 96 30.21 12.12 13.68
CA PHE A 96 31.36 12.25 14.61
C PHE A 96 30.85 12.49 16.00
N TYR A 97 31.70 12.11 17.01
CA TYR A 97 31.47 12.46 18.39
C TYR A 97 32.76 12.97 19.03
N ASN A 98 32.63 13.77 20.08
CA ASN A 98 33.72 14.31 20.86
C ASN A 98 33.40 14.16 22.34
N GLU A 99 34.44 13.81 23.15
CA GLU A 99 34.32 13.64 24.61
C GLU A 99 34.72 14.91 25.41
N LYS A 100 35.25 15.93 24.73
CA LYS A 100 35.63 17.20 25.39
C LYS A 100 34.37 17.98 25.76
N GLU A 101 34.41 18.67 26.90
CA GLU A 101 33.27 19.47 27.37
C GLU A 101 32.94 20.64 26.44
N ASN A 102 33.95 21.25 25.82
CA ASN A 102 33.80 22.34 24.85
C ASN A 102 34.64 22.03 23.59
N PRO A 103 34.14 21.17 22.69
CA PRO A 103 34.88 20.83 21.48
C PRO A 103 34.83 21.99 20.47
N VAL A 104 35.93 22.16 19.71
CA VAL A 104 35.93 23.08 18.57
C VAL A 104 34.93 22.56 17.53
N PRO A 105 33.96 23.37 17.06
CA PRO A 105 33.02 22.94 16.05
C PRO A 105 33.73 22.51 14.73
N LEU A 106 33.23 21.45 14.11
CA LEU A 106 33.74 21.02 12.79
C LEU A 106 33.26 21.96 11.67
N GLU A 107 32.06 22.45 11.78
CA GLU A 107 31.46 23.43 10.86
C GLU A 107 31.51 24.80 11.51
N THR A 108 32.28 25.72 10.94
CA THR A 108 32.44 27.09 11.44
C THR A 108 31.86 28.14 10.49
N ASP A 109 31.55 27.75 9.26
CA ASP A 109 30.96 28.60 8.23
C ASP A 109 29.56 28.11 7.86
N PRO A 110 28.50 28.84 8.24
CA PRO A 110 27.11 28.43 7.94
C PRO A 110 26.81 28.39 6.44
N VAL A 111 27.55 29.14 5.59
CA VAL A 111 27.38 29.09 4.14
C VAL A 111 27.87 27.76 3.60
N MET A 112 29.05 27.32 4.04
CA MET A 112 29.63 26.03 3.67
C MET A 112 28.76 24.85 4.14
N GLU A 113 28.23 24.91 5.37
CA GLU A 113 27.32 23.91 5.91
C GLU A 113 26.09 23.73 5.03
N VAL A 114 25.34 24.82 4.78
CA VAL A 114 24.10 24.81 3.98
C VAL A 114 24.38 24.33 2.55
N GLU A 115 25.47 24.76 1.91
CA GLU A 115 25.83 24.31 0.56
C GLU A 115 26.19 22.83 0.50
N THR A 116 26.97 22.36 1.48
CA THR A 116 27.42 20.97 1.56
C THR A 116 26.26 20.03 1.78
N LEU A 117 25.38 20.37 2.73
CA LEU A 117 24.13 19.64 2.96
C LEU A 117 23.24 19.64 1.72
N HIS A 118 23.06 20.80 1.05
CA HIS A 118 22.26 20.88 -0.17
C HIS A 118 22.83 20.02 -1.32
N LYS A 119 24.16 20.02 -1.50
CA LYS A 119 24.85 19.16 -2.47
C LYS A 119 24.64 17.67 -2.18
N ALA A 120 24.66 17.28 -0.90
CA ALA A 120 24.36 15.90 -0.49
C ALA A 120 22.88 15.54 -0.74
N CYS A 121 21.95 16.41 -0.37
CA CYS A 121 20.52 16.22 -0.59
C CYS A 121 20.16 16.09 -2.08
N LYS A 122 20.80 16.84 -2.97
CA LYS A 122 20.61 16.71 -4.44
C LYS A 122 20.98 15.33 -4.97
N LYS A 123 21.88 14.60 -4.32
CA LYS A 123 22.33 13.28 -4.79
C LYS A 123 21.52 12.12 -4.24
N ASN A 124 20.91 12.28 -3.09
CA ASN A 124 20.24 11.18 -2.39
C ASN A 124 18.79 11.52 -2.03
N PHE A 125 18.59 12.50 -1.18
CA PHE A 125 17.30 12.84 -0.62
C PHE A 125 16.28 13.32 -1.68
N LEU A 126 16.61 14.38 -2.41
CA LEU A 126 15.69 15.00 -3.37
C LEU A 126 15.24 14.06 -4.49
N PRO A 127 16.14 13.33 -5.20
CA PRO A 127 15.69 12.41 -6.26
C PRO A 127 14.76 11.31 -5.75
N SER A 128 15.03 10.77 -4.56
CA SER A 128 14.21 9.73 -3.94
C SER A 128 12.81 10.24 -3.62
N TYR A 129 12.71 11.41 -2.96
CA TYR A 129 11.41 11.98 -2.58
C TYR A 129 10.63 12.54 -3.76
N PHE A 130 11.28 13.07 -4.81
CA PHE A 130 10.59 13.43 -6.05
C PHE A 130 10.05 12.21 -6.79
N LEU A 131 10.79 11.10 -6.81
CA LEU A 131 10.31 9.85 -7.39
C LEU A 131 9.10 9.31 -6.60
N LEU A 132 9.20 9.27 -5.27
CA LEU A 132 8.09 8.85 -4.40
C LEU A 132 6.86 9.76 -4.57
N LEU A 133 7.06 11.07 -4.68
CA LEU A 133 5.99 12.03 -4.94
C LEU A 133 5.32 11.76 -6.29
N ALA A 134 6.11 11.59 -7.35
CA ALA A 134 5.58 11.31 -8.69
C ALA A 134 4.76 10.01 -8.71
N LEU A 135 5.27 8.94 -8.10
CA LEU A 135 4.56 7.67 -7.98
C LEU A 135 3.29 7.81 -7.11
N GLY A 136 3.39 8.47 -5.96
CA GLY A 136 2.25 8.70 -5.07
C GLY A 136 1.15 9.52 -5.72
N LEU A 137 1.50 10.58 -6.47
CA LEU A 137 0.53 11.40 -7.18
C LEU A 137 -0.10 10.66 -8.37
N LEU A 138 0.70 9.97 -9.21
CA LEU A 138 0.19 9.22 -10.36
C LEU A 138 -0.73 8.08 -9.93
N MET A 139 -0.26 7.25 -9.01
CA MET A 139 -1.05 6.11 -8.53
C MET A 139 -2.22 6.56 -7.66
N GLY A 140 -2.04 7.60 -6.84
CA GLY A 140 -3.11 8.21 -6.05
C GLY A 140 -4.20 8.84 -6.92
N ALA A 141 -3.84 9.57 -7.98
CA ALA A 141 -4.80 10.12 -8.93
C ALA A 141 -5.56 9.00 -9.67
N TYR A 142 -4.85 7.96 -10.12
CA TYR A 142 -5.49 6.78 -10.71
C TYR A 142 -6.48 6.12 -9.73
N PHE A 143 -6.08 5.94 -8.48
CA PHE A 143 -6.95 5.37 -7.44
C PHE A 143 -8.18 6.22 -7.19
N ILE A 144 -8.03 7.54 -7.08
CA ILE A 144 -9.14 8.49 -6.92
C ILE A 144 -10.09 8.42 -8.14
N ALA A 145 -9.55 8.43 -9.36
CA ALA A 145 -10.36 8.31 -10.56
C ALA A 145 -11.16 6.99 -10.60
N ARG A 146 -10.54 5.90 -10.13
CA ARG A 146 -11.21 4.59 -10.03
C ARG A 146 -12.30 4.57 -8.96
N ILE A 147 -12.14 5.28 -7.83
CA ILE A 147 -13.20 5.44 -6.81
C ILE A 147 -14.45 6.08 -7.42
N PHE A 148 -14.29 7.09 -8.28
CA PHE A 148 -15.44 7.73 -8.94
C PHE A 148 -16.06 6.86 -10.04
N ALA A 149 -15.28 5.99 -10.69
CA ALA A 149 -15.78 5.10 -11.74
C ALA A 149 -16.47 3.85 -11.19
N ASP A 150 -15.91 3.24 -10.13
CA ASP A 150 -16.41 2.01 -9.50
C ASP A 150 -16.16 2.08 -7.98
N PRO A 151 -16.96 2.85 -7.24
CA PRO A 151 -16.79 2.98 -5.78
C PRO A 151 -17.05 1.66 -5.05
N ILE A 152 -18.04 0.89 -5.50
CA ILE A 152 -18.47 -0.34 -4.84
C ILE A 152 -17.37 -1.40 -4.94
N GLY A 153 -16.91 -1.74 -6.15
CA GLY A 153 -15.86 -2.74 -6.35
C GLY A 153 -14.54 -2.34 -5.70
N LEU A 154 -14.20 -1.04 -5.70
CA LEU A 154 -12.94 -0.59 -5.14
C LEU A 154 -12.95 -0.54 -3.60
N LEU A 155 -14.03 -0.05 -2.98
CA LEU A 155 -14.11 0.13 -1.54
C LEU A 155 -14.48 -1.17 -0.81
N SER A 156 -15.03 -2.17 -1.50
CA SER A 156 -15.30 -3.48 -0.93
C SER A 156 -14.07 -4.41 -0.93
N ASP A 157 -13.03 -4.15 -1.75
CA ASP A 157 -11.83 -4.98 -1.81
C ASP A 157 -10.74 -4.49 -0.84
N PRO A 158 -10.36 -5.30 0.18
CA PRO A 158 -9.31 -4.95 1.14
C PRO A 158 -7.95 -4.65 0.49
N SER A 159 -7.64 -5.28 -0.66
CA SER A 159 -6.36 -5.08 -1.36
C SER A 159 -6.30 -3.70 -2.02
N HIS A 160 -7.40 -3.25 -2.58
CA HIS A 160 -7.53 -1.90 -3.14
C HIS A 160 -7.44 -0.83 -2.05
N LEU A 161 -8.13 -1.00 -0.91
CA LEU A 161 -8.05 -0.07 0.22
C LEU A 161 -6.63 0.04 0.78
N MET A 162 -5.95 -1.08 0.97
CA MET A 162 -4.56 -1.10 1.45
C MET A 162 -3.63 -0.37 0.48
N THR A 163 -3.77 -0.65 -0.82
CA THR A 163 -2.94 -0.06 -1.88
C THR A 163 -3.20 1.43 -2.01
N GLY A 164 -4.45 1.86 -2.03
CA GLY A 164 -4.83 3.28 -2.06
C GLY A 164 -4.32 4.06 -0.87
N THR A 165 -4.48 3.51 0.35
CA THR A 165 -3.93 4.10 1.58
C THR A 165 -2.42 4.27 1.47
N ALA A 166 -1.68 3.27 0.95
CA ALA A 166 -0.24 3.36 0.76
C ALA A 166 0.17 4.49 -0.19
N TYR A 167 -0.54 4.66 -1.32
CA TYR A 167 -0.25 5.75 -2.27
C TYR A 167 -0.52 7.13 -1.69
N VAL A 168 -1.63 7.30 -0.98
CA VAL A 168 -1.97 8.57 -0.31
C VAL A 168 -0.92 8.89 0.76
N CYS A 169 -0.56 7.94 1.59
CA CYS A 169 0.49 8.11 2.60
C CYS A 169 1.85 8.45 1.98
N MET A 170 2.22 7.78 0.87
CA MET A 170 3.45 8.07 0.12
C MET A 170 3.48 9.51 -0.41
N ALA A 171 2.38 10.00 -0.96
CA ALA A 171 2.27 11.37 -1.42
C ALA A 171 2.40 12.37 -0.25
N ILE A 172 1.69 12.14 0.86
CA ILE A 172 1.73 13.02 2.04
C ILE A 172 3.13 13.10 2.64
N ILE A 173 3.82 11.96 2.83
CA ILE A 173 5.20 11.93 3.32
C ILE A 173 6.10 12.75 2.39
N SER A 174 6.00 12.49 1.07
CA SER A 174 6.87 13.14 0.09
C SER A 174 6.66 14.65 0.02
N ILE A 175 5.41 15.10 0.03
CA ILE A 175 5.06 16.54 0.07
C ILE A 175 5.61 17.17 1.34
N THR A 176 5.36 16.57 2.49
CA THR A 176 5.77 17.10 3.79
C THR A 176 7.30 17.22 3.89
N GLU A 177 8.03 16.19 3.47
CA GLU A 177 9.49 16.20 3.50
C GLU A 177 10.09 17.21 2.54
N LEU A 178 9.60 17.27 1.31
CA LEU A 178 10.10 18.22 0.32
C LEU A 178 9.78 19.67 0.73
N LEU A 179 8.54 19.92 1.18
CA LEU A 179 8.13 21.26 1.62
C LEU A 179 8.94 21.72 2.83
N SER A 180 9.08 20.86 3.85
CA SER A 180 9.86 21.14 5.05
C SER A 180 11.34 21.44 4.71
N TYR A 181 11.93 20.64 3.81
CA TYR A 181 13.30 20.85 3.34
C TYR A 181 13.46 22.18 2.59
N PHE A 182 12.59 22.49 1.62
CA PHE A 182 12.71 23.71 0.83
C PHE A 182 12.48 24.98 1.65
N LEU A 183 11.54 24.96 2.58
CA LEU A 183 11.30 26.07 3.51
C LEU A 183 12.52 26.30 4.41
N TRP A 184 13.08 25.22 4.97
CA TRP A 184 14.31 25.30 5.75
C TRP A 184 15.47 25.83 4.91
N TYR A 185 15.71 25.25 3.72
CA TYR A 185 16.81 25.64 2.85
C TYR A 185 16.75 27.13 2.47
N ALA A 186 15.57 27.65 2.12
CA ALA A 186 15.37 29.05 1.81
C ALA A 186 15.70 29.97 3.01
N LYS A 187 15.28 29.57 4.22
CA LYS A 187 15.56 30.29 5.48
C LYS A 187 17.04 30.20 5.83
N ALA A 188 17.62 29.01 5.83
CA ALA A 188 19.02 28.76 6.19
C ALA A 188 19.98 29.49 5.23
N LYS A 189 19.72 29.47 3.92
CA LYS A 189 20.53 30.19 2.95
C LYS A 189 20.57 31.71 3.18
N ARG A 190 19.44 32.33 3.59
CA ARG A 190 19.39 33.76 3.91
C ARG A 190 20.10 34.06 5.23
N ALA A 191 19.92 33.23 6.26
CA ALA A 191 20.56 33.39 7.56
C ALA A 191 22.08 33.19 7.49
N ALA A 192 22.54 32.21 6.70
CA ALA A 192 23.94 31.92 6.49
C ALA A 192 24.73 33.11 5.89
N GLN A 193 24.12 33.91 5.03
CA GLN A 193 24.72 35.14 4.51
C GLN A 193 25.01 36.19 5.61
N ASN A 194 24.31 36.06 6.75
CA ASN A 194 24.52 36.92 7.91
C ASN A 194 25.34 36.21 9.02
N GLY A 195 25.99 35.09 8.70
CA GLY A 195 26.78 34.31 9.65
C GLY A 195 25.99 33.54 10.70
N ILE A 196 24.69 33.28 10.46
CA ILE A 196 23.79 32.64 11.43
C ILE A 196 23.49 31.20 11.00
N PHE A 197 23.70 30.24 11.91
CA PHE A 197 23.26 28.85 11.76
C PHE A 197 21.76 28.71 12.02
N VAL A 198 21.09 27.80 11.33
CA VAL A 198 19.65 27.57 11.46
C VAL A 198 19.37 26.08 11.66
N ASP A 199 18.74 25.77 12.79
CA ASP A 199 18.32 24.41 13.11
C ASP A 199 17.37 23.84 12.05
N THR A 200 17.51 22.54 11.80
CA THR A 200 16.66 21.82 10.87
C THR A 200 15.34 21.41 11.52
N PRO A 201 14.19 21.56 10.81
CA PRO A 201 12.89 21.18 11.36
C PRO A 201 12.76 19.65 11.45
N SER A 202 11.99 19.19 12.45
CA SER A 202 11.71 17.78 12.63
C SER A 202 10.32 17.41 12.11
N THR A 203 10.27 16.49 11.15
CA THR A 203 9.05 15.85 10.63
C THR A 203 8.76 14.50 11.27
N ALA A 204 9.60 14.06 12.20
CA ALA A 204 9.63 12.72 12.78
C ALA A 204 8.31 12.26 13.42
N SER A 205 7.53 13.15 14.04
CA SER A 205 6.24 12.81 14.64
C SER A 205 5.20 12.49 13.58
N LEU A 206 5.11 13.29 12.53
CA LEU A 206 4.17 13.05 11.43
C LEU A 206 4.53 11.76 10.67
N GLN A 207 5.83 11.57 10.35
CA GLN A 207 6.28 10.32 9.72
C GLN A 207 5.91 9.09 10.54
N ARG A 208 6.10 9.12 11.86
CA ARG A 208 5.70 8.01 12.76
C ARG A 208 4.21 7.71 12.65
N VAL A 209 3.35 8.72 12.66
CA VAL A 209 1.89 8.53 12.52
C VAL A 209 1.57 7.89 11.18
N ILE A 210 2.13 8.39 10.08
CA ILE A 210 1.86 7.85 8.74
C ILE A 210 2.36 6.41 8.61
N VAL A 211 3.56 6.10 9.13
CA VAL A 211 4.08 4.72 9.13
C VAL A 211 3.19 3.79 9.95
N LEU A 212 2.66 4.24 11.09
CA LEU A 212 1.71 3.46 11.88
C LEU A 212 0.40 3.21 11.12
N VAL A 213 -0.10 4.18 10.37
CA VAL A 213 -1.28 4.01 9.51
C VAL A 213 -1.02 2.96 8.42
N ILE A 214 0.14 3.01 7.76
CA ILE A 214 0.52 2.01 6.74
C ILE A 214 0.62 0.61 7.37
N ILE A 215 1.26 0.49 8.53
CA ILE A 215 1.39 -0.79 9.25
C ILE A 215 0.01 -1.32 9.66
N ALA A 216 -0.87 -0.46 10.16
CA ALA A 216 -2.24 -0.85 10.54
C ALA A 216 -3.06 -1.32 9.33
N ALA A 217 -3.00 -0.60 8.21
CA ALA A 217 -3.66 -0.98 6.96
C ALA A 217 -3.13 -2.32 6.42
N PHE A 218 -1.82 -2.52 6.45
CA PHE A 218 -1.19 -3.78 6.04
C PHE A 218 -1.56 -4.94 6.97
N ALA A 219 -1.58 -4.71 8.28
CA ALA A 219 -1.98 -5.72 9.27
C ALA A 219 -3.45 -6.12 9.12
N ALA A 220 -4.34 -5.15 8.88
CA ALA A 220 -5.75 -5.42 8.61
C ALA A 220 -5.95 -6.22 7.32
N TRP A 221 -5.26 -5.86 6.24
CA TRP A 221 -5.26 -6.60 4.98
C TRP A 221 -4.74 -8.03 5.16
N LEU A 222 -3.61 -8.21 5.85
CA LEU A 222 -3.04 -9.53 6.11
C LEU A 222 -3.95 -10.39 6.99
N ALA A 223 -4.57 -9.79 8.02
CA ALA A 223 -5.55 -10.48 8.87
C ALA A 223 -6.76 -10.97 8.06
N ASN A 224 -7.29 -10.13 7.16
CA ASN A 224 -8.38 -10.52 6.27
C ASN A 224 -8.00 -11.75 5.43
N ILE A 225 -6.81 -11.77 4.82
CA ILE A 225 -6.32 -12.93 4.05
C ILE A 225 -6.14 -14.17 4.93
N LEU A 226 -5.58 -14.02 6.12
CA LEU A 226 -5.34 -15.15 7.02
C LEU A 226 -6.65 -15.76 7.55
N LEU A 227 -7.67 -14.94 7.75
CA LEU A 227 -9.00 -15.36 8.20
C LEU A 227 -9.86 -15.90 7.05
N SER A 228 -9.54 -15.55 5.78
CA SER A 228 -10.25 -16.09 4.62
C SER A 228 -10.10 -17.61 4.54
N GLY A 229 -11.09 -18.29 3.97
CA GLY A 229 -11.06 -19.73 3.70
C GLY A 229 -10.09 -20.11 2.56
N ASN A 230 -9.59 -19.13 1.78
CA ASN A 230 -8.86 -19.34 0.53
C ASN A 230 -7.39 -19.73 0.77
N THR A 231 -7.09 -21.03 0.71
CA THR A 231 -5.74 -21.57 0.91
C THR A 231 -4.77 -21.13 -0.19
N LEU A 232 -5.23 -21.05 -1.44
CA LEU A 232 -4.42 -20.59 -2.58
C LEU A 232 -3.96 -19.13 -2.40
N LEU A 233 -4.87 -18.25 -1.99
CA LEU A 233 -4.55 -16.86 -1.72
C LEU A 233 -3.51 -16.70 -0.61
N LYS A 234 -3.66 -17.44 0.49
CA LYS A 234 -2.67 -17.47 1.59
C LYS A 234 -1.30 -17.89 1.07
N TRP A 235 -1.24 -18.98 0.29
CA TRP A 235 -0.01 -19.48 -0.31
C TRP A 235 0.68 -18.43 -1.19
N ILE A 236 -0.08 -17.77 -2.09
CA ILE A 236 0.45 -16.71 -2.96
C ILE A 236 1.01 -15.55 -2.15
N VAL A 237 0.29 -15.09 -1.13
CA VAL A 237 0.73 -13.97 -0.27
C VAL A 237 2.00 -14.32 0.49
N PHE A 238 2.10 -15.51 1.09
CA PHE A 238 3.32 -15.95 1.77
C PHE A 238 4.51 -16.07 0.82
N LEU A 239 4.30 -16.60 -0.39
CA LEU A 239 5.33 -16.62 -1.42
C LEU A 239 5.77 -15.21 -1.82
N MET A 240 4.84 -14.27 -2.01
CA MET A 240 5.16 -12.90 -2.36
C MET A 240 5.92 -12.17 -1.24
N LEU A 241 5.55 -12.35 0.02
CA LEU A 241 6.28 -11.78 1.15
C LEU A 241 7.70 -12.38 1.26
N GLY A 242 7.84 -13.70 1.15
CA GLY A 242 9.12 -14.38 1.12
C GLY A 242 10.02 -13.93 -0.03
N TYR A 243 9.45 -13.78 -1.21
CA TYR A 243 10.08 -13.26 -2.41
C TYR A 243 10.61 -11.82 -2.21
N MET A 244 9.82 -10.91 -1.64
CA MET A 244 10.28 -9.53 -1.36
C MET A 244 11.48 -9.50 -0.41
N VAL A 245 11.43 -10.32 0.65
CA VAL A 245 12.55 -10.46 1.60
C VAL A 245 13.79 -11.04 0.90
N ALA A 246 13.61 -12.06 0.06
CA ALA A 246 14.71 -12.71 -0.67
C ALA A 246 15.37 -11.72 -1.64
N ILE A 247 14.62 -11.00 -2.46
CA ILE A 247 15.19 -10.00 -3.38
C ILE A 247 15.98 -8.94 -2.60
N PHE A 248 15.40 -8.40 -1.52
CA PHE A 248 16.08 -7.41 -0.72
C PHE A 248 17.41 -7.95 -0.15
N ALA A 249 17.42 -9.18 0.37
CA ALA A 249 18.61 -9.82 0.90
C ALA A 249 19.67 -10.05 -0.18
N ILE A 250 19.27 -10.56 -1.36
CA ILE A 250 20.18 -10.85 -2.48
C ILE A 250 20.79 -9.56 -3.03
N VAL A 251 19.98 -8.53 -3.30
CA VAL A 251 20.47 -7.25 -3.83
C VAL A 251 21.45 -6.59 -2.87
N ASN A 252 21.11 -6.57 -1.56
CA ASN A 252 22.05 -6.07 -0.56
C ASN A 252 23.29 -6.94 -0.44
N GLY A 253 23.16 -8.25 -0.53
CA GLY A 253 24.28 -9.21 -0.55
C GLY A 253 25.23 -8.94 -1.70
N ILE A 254 24.74 -8.75 -2.93
CA ILE A 254 25.52 -8.36 -4.11
C ILE A 254 26.26 -7.06 -3.85
N LYS A 255 25.55 -6.01 -3.42
CA LYS A 255 26.15 -4.70 -3.13
C LYS A 255 27.29 -4.80 -2.11
N GLN A 256 27.06 -5.49 -1.00
CA GLN A 256 28.05 -5.61 0.06
C GLN A 256 29.21 -6.57 -0.34
N GLY A 257 28.91 -7.61 -1.10
CA GLY A 257 29.93 -8.52 -1.65
C GLY A 257 30.88 -7.76 -2.58
N LEU A 258 30.36 -6.96 -3.49
CA LEU A 258 31.17 -6.14 -4.41
C LEU A 258 32.00 -5.08 -3.66
N LYS A 259 31.49 -4.50 -2.57
CA LYS A 259 32.28 -3.62 -1.69
C LYS A 259 33.48 -4.37 -1.07
N LYS A 260 33.24 -5.57 -0.55
CA LYS A 260 34.32 -6.40 0.06
C LYS A 260 35.39 -6.77 -0.98
N LEU A 261 34.96 -7.03 -2.22
CA LEU A 261 35.87 -7.31 -3.33
C LEU A 261 36.56 -6.04 -3.88
N LYS A 262 36.34 -4.87 -3.24
CA LYS A 262 36.88 -3.57 -3.68
C LYS A 262 36.56 -3.24 -5.15
N ALA A 263 35.40 -3.69 -5.66
CA ALA A 263 34.92 -3.36 -6.98
C ALA A 263 34.72 -1.87 -7.14
N SER A 264 34.94 -1.34 -8.35
CA SER A 264 34.75 0.07 -8.64
C SER A 264 33.30 0.49 -8.41
N ARG A 265 33.06 1.78 -8.04
CA ARG A 265 31.72 2.35 -7.85
C ARG A 265 30.81 2.09 -9.05
N GLY A 266 31.33 2.27 -10.29
CA GLY A 266 30.56 2.07 -11.51
C GLY A 266 30.08 0.63 -11.67
N LEU A 267 30.96 -0.34 -11.48
CA LEU A 267 30.65 -1.77 -11.58
C LEU A 267 29.64 -2.19 -10.49
N ASN A 268 29.86 -1.78 -9.23
CA ASN A 268 28.95 -2.09 -8.13
C ASN A 268 27.54 -1.52 -8.39
N ARG A 269 27.47 -0.27 -8.85
CA ARG A 269 26.18 0.37 -9.20
C ARG A 269 25.49 -0.35 -10.35
N ALA A 270 26.21 -0.67 -11.44
CA ALA A 270 25.64 -1.34 -12.61
C ALA A 270 25.09 -2.73 -12.26
N LEU A 271 25.88 -3.57 -11.56
CA LEU A 271 25.47 -4.91 -11.18
C LEU A 271 24.33 -4.91 -10.16
N THR A 272 24.35 -4.01 -9.19
CA THR A 272 23.24 -3.89 -8.22
C THR A 272 21.95 -3.43 -8.92
N LEU A 273 22.02 -2.45 -9.84
CA LEU A 273 20.85 -2.04 -10.61
C LEU A 273 20.35 -3.16 -11.53
N ALA A 274 21.25 -3.86 -12.23
CA ALA A 274 20.86 -5.02 -13.05
C ALA A 274 20.16 -6.08 -12.21
N ALA A 275 20.65 -6.37 -11.01
CA ALA A 275 20.01 -7.30 -10.07
C ALA A 275 18.60 -6.80 -9.64
N CYS A 276 18.41 -5.50 -9.41
CA CYS A 276 17.10 -4.93 -9.08
C CYS A 276 16.04 -5.12 -10.19
N PHE A 277 16.45 -5.26 -11.46
CA PHE A 277 15.51 -5.51 -12.56
C PHE A 277 15.38 -6.99 -12.91
N ILE A 278 16.49 -7.73 -12.97
CA ILE A 278 16.49 -9.13 -13.40
C ILE A 278 15.89 -10.04 -12.34
N LEU A 279 16.26 -9.88 -11.06
CA LEU A 279 15.77 -10.76 -9.98
C LEU A 279 14.25 -10.74 -9.84
N PRO A 280 13.55 -9.60 -9.82
CA PRO A 280 12.09 -9.58 -9.79
C PRO A 280 11.46 -10.35 -10.94
N MET A 281 11.95 -10.19 -12.16
CA MET A 281 11.43 -10.91 -13.33
C MET A 281 11.60 -12.42 -13.20
N VAL A 282 12.79 -12.88 -12.84
CA VAL A 282 13.09 -14.31 -12.68
C VAL A 282 12.28 -14.92 -11.53
N MET A 283 12.25 -14.24 -10.40
CA MET A 283 11.53 -14.74 -9.20
C MET A 283 10.02 -14.77 -9.43
N THR A 284 9.45 -13.77 -10.10
CA THR A 284 8.02 -13.77 -10.46
C THR A 284 7.70 -14.94 -11.38
N ALA A 285 8.52 -15.19 -12.42
CA ALA A 285 8.34 -16.32 -13.31
C ALA A 285 8.42 -17.68 -12.57
N LEU A 286 9.33 -17.78 -11.59
CA LEU A 286 9.44 -18.98 -10.75
C LEU A 286 8.20 -19.18 -9.87
N ILE A 287 7.69 -18.12 -9.22
CA ILE A 287 6.48 -18.19 -8.38
C ILE A 287 5.28 -18.62 -9.21
N VAL A 288 5.08 -17.99 -10.37
CA VAL A 288 3.99 -18.37 -11.28
C VAL A 288 4.09 -19.83 -11.68
N ASN A 289 5.28 -20.31 -12.06
CA ASN A 289 5.49 -21.70 -12.45
C ASN A 289 5.24 -22.67 -11.28
N ILE A 290 5.74 -22.38 -10.08
CA ILE A 290 5.52 -23.18 -8.87
C ILE A 290 4.03 -23.24 -8.54
N THR A 291 3.34 -22.11 -8.55
CA THR A 291 1.90 -22.04 -8.25
C THR A 291 1.09 -22.85 -9.25
N LEU A 292 1.33 -22.67 -10.57
CA LEU A 292 0.66 -23.44 -11.61
C LEU A 292 0.91 -24.95 -11.50
N THR A 293 2.14 -25.34 -11.18
CA THR A 293 2.48 -26.75 -11.01
C THR A 293 1.81 -27.35 -9.78
N ALA A 294 1.81 -26.64 -8.66
CA ALA A 294 1.18 -27.08 -7.42
C ALA A 294 -0.35 -27.19 -7.56
N THR A 295 -0.98 -26.27 -8.28
CA THR A 295 -2.41 -26.33 -8.63
C THR A 295 -2.71 -27.56 -9.53
N ARG A 296 -1.92 -27.76 -10.60
CA ARG A 296 -2.11 -28.89 -11.52
C ARG A 296 -1.88 -30.26 -10.87
N SER A 297 -1.03 -30.33 -9.86
CA SER A 297 -0.74 -31.57 -9.12
C SER A 297 -1.73 -31.83 -7.98
N GLY A 298 -2.71 -30.97 -7.74
CA GLY A 298 -3.67 -31.07 -6.66
C GLY A 298 -3.06 -30.83 -5.25
N VAL A 299 -1.82 -30.37 -5.17
CA VAL A 299 -1.18 -30.02 -3.88
C VAL A 299 -1.81 -28.77 -3.27
N LEU A 300 -2.20 -27.82 -4.13
CA LEU A 300 -3.00 -26.66 -3.72
C LEU A 300 -4.44 -27.00 -4.07
N ASP A 301 -5.21 -27.18 -3.02
CA ASP A 301 -6.65 -27.29 -3.12
C ASP A 301 -7.20 -25.95 -3.61
N THR A 302 -7.79 -25.98 -4.79
CA THR A 302 -8.48 -24.83 -5.39
C THR A 302 -9.96 -24.84 -5.03
N ASP A 303 -10.40 -25.84 -4.26
CA ASP A 303 -11.76 -25.83 -3.73
C ASP A 303 -11.87 -24.63 -2.78
N PHE A 304 -12.34 -23.55 -3.35
CA PHE A 304 -12.91 -22.47 -2.57
C PHE A 304 -13.97 -23.13 -1.69
N LYS A 305 -13.86 -23.03 -0.38
CA LYS A 305 -15.05 -23.25 0.45
C LYS A 305 -16.08 -22.34 -0.18
N GLU A 306 -17.02 -22.94 -0.89
CA GLU A 306 -18.15 -22.21 -1.47
C GLU A 306 -18.82 -21.50 -0.31
N ASP A 307 -18.67 -20.19 -0.26
CA ASP A 307 -19.50 -19.35 0.59
C ASP A 307 -20.92 -19.65 0.15
N VAL A 308 -21.71 -20.22 1.03
CA VAL A 308 -23.08 -20.65 0.69
C VAL A 308 -23.82 -19.42 0.19
N ALA A 309 -24.36 -19.51 -1.02
CA ALA A 309 -25.19 -18.44 -1.55
C ALA A 309 -26.41 -18.24 -0.63
N PRO A 310 -26.68 -17.00 -0.16
CA PRO A 310 -27.80 -16.77 0.78
C PRO A 310 -29.16 -17.10 0.17
N LEU A 311 -29.30 -16.95 -1.14
CA LEU A 311 -30.50 -17.32 -1.90
C LEU A 311 -30.09 -18.25 -3.03
N ASN A 312 -30.75 -19.39 -3.15
CA ASN A 312 -30.57 -20.36 -4.21
C ASN A 312 -31.77 -20.42 -5.14
N LEU A 313 -31.53 -20.82 -6.39
CA LEU A 313 -32.60 -20.99 -7.38
C LEU A 313 -33.66 -22.02 -6.90
N SER A 314 -33.24 -23.06 -6.17
CA SER A 314 -34.13 -24.06 -5.54
C SER A 314 -35.01 -23.50 -4.41
N ASP A 315 -34.70 -22.34 -3.84
CA ASP A 315 -35.57 -21.67 -2.89
C ASP A 315 -36.79 -21.05 -3.56
N LEU A 316 -36.69 -20.77 -4.87
CA LEU A 316 -37.70 -20.08 -5.67
C LEU A 316 -38.50 -20.99 -6.60
N MET A 317 -37.91 -22.10 -7.05
CA MET A 317 -38.56 -23.05 -7.96
C MET A 317 -37.95 -24.45 -7.84
N ASP A 318 -38.59 -25.46 -8.41
CA ASP A 318 -38.06 -26.83 -8.45
C ASP A 318 -36.90 -26.92 -9.44
N ALA A 319 -35.70 -26.57 -8.94
CA ALA A 319 -34.46 -26.56 -9.71
C ALA A 319 -33.39 -27.44 -9.05
N ASN A 320 -32.47 -27.98 -9.86
CA ASN A 320 -31.33 -28.75 -9.33
C ASN A 320 -30.12 -27.83 -9.08
N ASN A 321 -29.73 -27.69 -7.84
CA ASN A 321 -28.63 -26.80 -7.44
C ASN A 321 -27.23 -27.41 -7.58
N GLU A 322 -27.10 -28.75 -7.73
CA GLU A 322 -25.81 -29.42 -7.60
C GLU A 322 -24.75 -28.98 -8.64
N ASP A 323 -25.18 -28.42 -9.79
CA ASP A 323 -24.27 -27.98 -10.87
C ASP A 323 -24.59 -26.57 -11.41
N GLY A 324 -25.48 -25.82 -10.77
CA GLY A 324 -26.04 -24.57 -11.30
C GLY A 324 -25.34 -23.27 -10.87
N LEU A 325 -24.46 -23.30 -9.86
CA LEU A 325 -23.77 -22.10 -9.39
C LEU A 325 -22.62 -21.75 -10.33
N THR A 326 -22.75 -20.66 -11.06
CA THR A 326 -21.74 -20.21 -12.03
C THR A 326 -20.81 -19.15 -11.46
N GLU A 327 -21.27 -18.36 -10.48
CA GLU A 327 -20.49 -17.32 -9.83
C GLU A 327 -20.98 -17.11 -8.39
N ASN A 328 -20.06 -17.06 -7.44
CA ASN A 328 -20.30 -16.60 -6.08
C ASN A 328 -19.03 -15.89 -5.58
N ARG A 329 -19.02 -14.56 -5.66
CA ARG A 329 -17.92 -13.74 -5.19
C ARG A 329 -18.36 -12.93 -4.00
N PHE A 330 -17.54 -12.91 -2.96
CA PHE A 330 -17.77 -12.11 -1.78
C PHE A 330 -16.50 -11.33 -1.40
N HIS A 331 -16.66 -10.03 -1.23
CA HIS A 331 -15.61 -9.13 -0.74
C HIS A 331 -16.19 -8.29 0.39
N GLU A 332 -15.39 -8.02 1.40
CA GLU A 332 -15.85 -7.27 2.55
C GLU A 332 -14.70 -6.45 3.16
N THR A 333 -15.01 -5.19 3.47
CA THR A 333 -14.14 -4.26 4.18
C THR A 333 -14.86 -3.67 5.39
N ILE A 334 -14.20 -2.75 6.08
CA ILE A 334 -14.82 -1.94 7.14
C ILE A 334 -15.84 -0.92 6.60
N LEU A 335 -15.87 -0.68 5.29
CA LEU A 335 -16.72 0.31 4.64
C LEU A 335 -17.91 -0.33 3.95
N LEU A 336 -17.65 -1.36 3.14
CA LEU A 336 -18.64 -2.02 2.27
C LEU A 336 -18.46 -3.53 2.28
N GLY A 337 -19.59 -4.26 2.21
CA GLY A 337 -19.65 -5.65 1.74
C GLY A 337 -20.17 -5.68 0.31
N TYR A 338 -19.66 -6.57 -0.52
CA TYR A 338 -20.06 -6.77 -1.91
C TYR A 338 -20.13 -8.25 -2.22
N ARG A 339 -21.30 -8.71 -2.66
CA ARG A 339 -21.51 -10.11 -3.06
C ARG A 339 -22.21 -10.17 -4.40
N VAL A 340 -21.68 -10.98 -5.31
CA VAL A 340 -22.33 -11.32 -6.58
C VAL A 340 -22.58 -12.79 -6.61
N VAL A 341 -23.79 -13.19 -6.95
CA VAL A 341 -24.19 -14.57 -7.13
C VAL A 341 -24.88 -14.71 -8.48
N HIS A 342 -24.46 -15.72 -9.24
CA HIS A 342 -25.08 -16.08 -10.50
C HIS A 342 -25.33 -17.60 -10.54
N GLN A 343 -26.56 -18.00 -10.76
CA GLN A 343 -27.01 -19.39 -10.79
C GLN A 343 -27.84 -19.66 -12.07
N ARG A 344 -27.59 -20.81 -12.68
CA ARG A 344 -28.34 -21.26 -13.85
C ARG A 344 -28.66 -22.75 -13.71
N ASP A 345 -29.87 -23.17 -13.97
CA ASP A 345 -30.22 -24.60 -13.96
C ASP A 345 -29.59 -25.36 -15.13
N SER A 346 -28.75 -26.37 -14.82
CA SER A 346 -28.05 -27.18 -15.85
C SER A 346 -28.91 -28.23 -16.51
N LYS A 347 -30.03 -28.66 -15.92
CA LYS A 347 -30.91 -29.69 -16.49
C LYS A 347 -31.58 -29.28 -17.81
N PHE A 348 -31.93 -28.00 -17.92
CA PHE A 348 -32.60 -27.48 -19.11
C PHE A 348 -31.71 -27.37 -20.37
N SER A 349 -30.39 -27.33 -20.19
CA SER A 349 -29.41 -27.24 -21.28
C SER A 349 -29.35 -28.52 -22.16
N LEU A 350 -29.81 -29.66 -21.63
CA LEU A 350 -29.75 -30.96 -22.31
C LEU A 350 -31.00 -31.30 -23.13
N GLU A 351 -32.12 -30.62 -22.91
CA GLU A 351 -33.41 -30.96 -23.57
C GLU A 351 -33.79 -30.06 -24.76
N GLY A 352 -32.93 -29.11 -25.16
CA GLY A 352 -33.11 -28.34 -26.42
C GLY A 352 -34.31 -27.39 -26.46
N THR A 353 -34.97 -27.11 -25.34
CA THR A 353 -36.10 -26.21 -25.24
C THR A 353 -35.76 -25.04 -24.30
N SER A 354 -35.95 -23.80 -24.80
CA SER A 354 -36.06 -22.54 -24.06
C SER A 354 -35.04 -22.33 -22.92
N SER A 355 -34.43 -21.18 -22.84
CA SER A 355 -33.39 -20.79 -21.86
C SER A 355 -33.59 -21.38 -20.45
N ALA A 356 -32.54 -22.04 -19.92
CA ALA A 356 -32.52 -22.52 -18.53
C ALA A 356 -32.80 -21.37 -17.56
N PRO A 357 -33.60 -21.57 -16.47
CA PRO A 357 -33.81 -20.53 -15.46
C PRO A 357 -32.51 -19.92 -14.98
N ASP A 358 -32.42 -18.60 -14.97
CA ASP A 358 -31.24 -17.83 -14.63
C ASP A 358 -31.58 -16.84 -13.52
N LEU A 359 -30.79 -16.87 -12.41
CA LEU A 359 -30.90 -15.97 -11.30
C LEU A 359 -29.54 -15.30 -11.03
N LYS A 360 -29.49 -13.98 -11.15
CA LYS A 360 -28.32 -13.21 -10.80
C LYS A 360 -28.68 -12.13 -9.79
N TYR A 361 -27.88 -12.00 -8.73
CA TYR A 361 -28.06 -10.88 -7.79
C TYR A 361 -26.73 -10.36 -7.25
N THR A 362 -26.74 -9.07 -6.93
CA THR A 362 -25.65 -8.33 -6.34
C THR A 362 -26.13 -7.71 -5.03
N ILE A 363 -25.45 -7.99 -3.93
CA ILE A 363 -25.73 -7.41 -2.61
C ILE A 363 -24.61 -6.45 -2.27
N VAL A 364 -24.95 -5.20 -1.97
CA VAL A 364 -24.05 -4.19 -1.42
C VAL A 364 -24.48 -3.90 0.00
N THR A 365 -23.68 -4.31 0.99
CA THR A 365 -23.91 -4.00 2.40
C THR A 365 -23.11 -2.76 2.76
N VAL A 366 -23.79 -1.68 3.13
CA VAL A 366 -23.18 -0.39 3.42
C VAL A 366 -22.95 -0.24 4.92
N LYS A 367 -21.72 -0.48 5.38
CA LYS A 367 -21.33 -0.35 6.79
C LYS A 367 -21.05 1.08 7.21
N ALA A 368 -20.73 1.95 6.25
CA ALA A 368 -20.48 3.38 6.45
C ALA A 368 -21.65 4.19 5.88
N PRO A 369 -22.60 4.67 6.71
CA PRO A 369 -23.87 5.27 6.22
C PRO A 369 -23.70 6.40 5.21
N PHE A 370 -22.62 7.19 5.30
CA PHE A 370 -22.36 8.30 4.37
C PHE A 370 -22.09 7.83 2.92
N LEU A 371 -21.85 6.54 2.69
CA LEU A 371 -21.66 5.97 1.36
C LEU A 371 -22.97 5.48 0.74
N TYR A 372 -24.07 5.41 1.49
CA TYR A 372 -25.29 4.76 1.04
C TYR A 372 -25.86 5.39 -0.24
N ASP A 373 -26.07 6.70 -0.23
CA ASP A 373 -26.63 7.40 -1.38
C ASP A 373 -25.72 7.28 -2.61
N TRP A 374 -24.41 7.34 -2.41
CA TRP A 374 -23.45 7.17 -3.49
C TRP A 374 -23.47 5.77 -4.08
N CYS A 375 -23.51 4.72 -3.23
CA CYS A 375 -23.63 3.33 -3.71
C CYS A 375 -24.98 3.11 -4.43
N LYS A 376 -26.06 3.67 -3.90
CA LYS A 376 -27.40 3.62 -4.54
C LYS A 376 -27.38 4.29 -5.91
N GLU A 377 -26.82 5.50 -6.00
CA GLU A 377 -26.71 6.24 -7.24
C GLU A 377 -25.89 5.46 -8.28
N GLN A 378 -24.75 4.88 -7.88
CA GLN A 378 -23.90 4.09 -8.74
C GLN A 378 -24.65 2.86 -9.31
N MET A 379 -25.36 2.10 -8.47
CA MET A 379 -26.15 0.93 -8.92
C MET A 379 -27.33 1.35 -9.80
N TYR A 380 -27.89 2.52 -9.56
CA TYR A 380 -28.99 3.07 -10.35
C TYR A 380 -28.55 3.49 -11.76
N TYR A 381 -27.32 4.01 -11.93
CA TYR A 381 -26.79 4.49 -13.21
C TYR A 381 -25.99 3.44 -13.99
N GLU A 382 -25.48 2.38 -13.35
CA GLU A 382 -24.60 1.39 -13.99
C GLU A 382 -25.26 0.65 -15.17
N GLN A 383 -26.58 0.62 -15.21
CA GLN A 383 -27.35 -0.02 -16.28
C GLN A 383 -27.49 0.84 -17.57
N ASP A 384 -27.14 2.13 -17.50
CA ASP A 384 -27.41 3.08 -18.59
C ASP A 384 -26.38 3.02 -19.73
N GLU A 385 -25.18 2.42 -19.56
CA GLU A 385 -24.08 2.55 -20.52
C GLU A 385 -23.35 1.26 -20.94
N THR A 386 -23.48 0.14 -20.26
CA THR A 386 -22.49 -0.95 -20.41
C THR A 386 -22.98 -2.34 -20.80
N HIS A 387 -24.27 -2.57 -21.02
CA HIS A 387 -24.73 -3.88 -21.46
C HIS A 387 -24.55 -4.05 -22.98
N SER A 388 -23.41 -4.63 -23.38
CA SER A 388 -23.07 -4.98 -24.76
C SER A 388 -24.06 -6.00 -25.42
N ASP A 389 -24.93 -6.64 -24.63
CA ASP A 389 -25.89 -7.64 -25.06
C ASP A 389 -27.26 -7.06 -25.43
N TRP A 390 -27.45 -5.76 -25.25
CA TRP A 390 -28.69 -5.07 -25.56
C TRP A 390 -28.64 -4.45 -26.96
N PRO A 391 -29.74 -4.44 -27.72
CA PRO A 391 -29.77 -3.79 -29.01
C PRO A 391 -29.36 -2.32 -28.93
N VAL A 392 -28.49 -1.90 -29.83
CA VAL A 392 -28.03 -0.51 -29.92
C VAL A 392 -29.23 0.43 -30.05
N GLY A 393 -29.42 1.32 -29.06
CA GLY A 393 -30.49 2.32 -29.07
C GLY A 393 -31.57 2.13 -27.99
N ASN A 394 -31.54 1.06 -27.22
CA ASN A 394 -32.55 0.77 -26.21
C ASN A 394 -32.08 1.23 -24.80
N ARG A 395 -32.48 2.43 -24.42
CA ARG A 395 -32.17 2.99 -23.10
C ARG A 395 -33.04 2.35 -22.04
N MET A 396 -32.41 1.86 -20.96
CA MET A 396 -33.10 1.28 -19.83
C MET A 396 -33.07 2.28 -18.66
N ILE A 397 -34.21 2.44 -17.99
CA ILE A 397 -34.37 3.34 -16.84
C ILE A 397 -35.04 2.62 -15.68
N TYR A 398 -34.62 2.89 -14.47
CA TYR A 398 -35.32 2.42 -13.28
C TYR A 398 -36.60 3.23 -13.03
N LYS A 399 -37.72 2.55 -12.80
CA LYS A 399 -38.99 3.15 -12.37
C LYS A 399 -39.40 2.60 -11.03
N GLU A 400 -39.84 3.46 -10.16
CA GLU A 400 -40.30 3.13 -8.80
C GLU A 400 -41.49 2.15 -8.86
N GLN A 401 -41.50 1.16 -7.95
CA GLN A 401 -42.50 0.13 -7.80
C GLN A 401 -42.97 0.05 -6.34
N ASP A 402 -44.08 -0.66 -6.07
CA ASP A 402 -44.54 -0.92 -4.73
C ASP A 402 -43.50 -1.73 -3.94
N PRO A 403 -42.96 -1.22 -2.84
CA PRO A 403 -41.96 -1.91 -2.04
C PRO A 403 -42.57 -3.00 -1.12
N ALA A 404 -43.86 -2.99 -0.89
CA ALA A 404 -44.51 -3.85 0.09
C ALA A 404 -44.29 -5.37 -0.13
N PRO A 405 -44.35 -5.91 -1.39
CA PRO A 405 -44.09 -7.34 -1.61
C PRO A 405 -42.65 -7.78 -1.30
N TRP A 406 -41.70 -6.84 -1.30
CA TRP A 406 -40.29 -7.07 -1.06
C TRP A 406 -39.85 -6.74 0.38
N GLY A 407 -40.73 -6.16 1.19
CA GLY A 407 -40.40 -5.66 2.52
C GLY A 407 -39.24 -4.65 2.53
N ALA A 408 -39.06 -3.91 1.43
CA ALA A 408 -37.99 -2.94 1.24
C ALA A 408 -38.47 -1.52 1.52
N ASP A 409 -37.52 -0.57 1.73
CA ASP A 409 -37.83 0.87 1.89
C ASP A 409 -38.18 1.52 0.57
N ALA A 410 -37.50 1.08 -0.53
CA ALA A 410 -37.81 1.50 -1.89
C ALA A 410 -37.44 0.38 -2.88
N VAL A 411 -38.21 0.28 -3.95
CA VAL A 411 -38.01 -0.68 -5.03
C VAL A 411 -38.09 0.00 -6.37
N TYR A 412 -37.16 -0.33 -7.24
CA TYR A 412 -37.14 0.15 -8.62
C TYR A 412 -37.06 -1.05 -9.56
N ARG A 413 -37.82 -1.00 -10.63
CA ARG A 413 -37.77 -2.01 -11.68
C ARG A 413 -37.26 -1.41 -12.99
N LEU A 414 -36.41 -2.15 -13.69
CA LEU A 414 -35.81 -1.71 -14.93
C LEU A 414 -36.86 -1.72 -16.06
N TYR A 415 -36.97 -0.63 -16.79
CA TYR A 415 -37.93 -0.39 -17.85
C TYR A 415 -37.23 0.12 -19.10
N SER A 416 -37.60 -0.49 -20.25
CA SER A 416 -37.10 -0.04 -21.54
C SER A 416 -37.90 1.15 -22.06
N GLU A 417 -37.26 2.12 -22.69
CA GLU A 417 -37.94 3.22 -23.40
C GLU A 417 -38.84 2.74 -24.55
N GLU A 418 -38.60 1.53 -25.09
CA GLU A 418 -39.48 0.88 -26.08
C GLU A 418 -40.79 0.35 -25.48
N GLY A 419 -40.99 0.41 -24.17
CA GLY A 419 -42.28 0.12 -23.54
C GLY A 419 -42.41 -1.23 -22.87
N TRP A 420 -41.30 -1.96 -22.60
CA TRP A 420 -41.34 -3.26 -21.91
C TRP A 420 -40.60 -3.23 -20.56
N TRP A 421 -41.00 -4.09 -19.63
CA TRP A 421 -40.37 -4.23 -18.31
C TRP A 421 -39.37 -5.38 -18.32
N ALA A 422 -38.17 -5.13 -17.81
CA ALA A 422 -37.23 -6.19 -17.48
C ALA A 422 -37.60 -6.84 -16.14
N TYR A 423 -37.09 -8.05 -15.90
CA TYR A 423 -37.20 -8.73 -14.60
C TYR A 423 -36.01 -8.44 -13.71
N THR A 424 -35.53 -7.20 -13.74
CA THR A 424 -34.42 -6.69 -12.92
C THR A 424 -34.97 -5.66 -11.96
N TYR A 425 -34.67 -5.87 -10.69
CA TYR A 425 -35.15 -5.04 -9.59
C TYR A 425 -33.99 -4.53 -8.75
N LEU A 426 -34.06 -3.27 -8.32
CA LEU A 426 -33.16 -2.67 -7.35
C LEU A 426 -33.94 -2.48 -6.05
N LEU A 427 -33.57 -3.24 -5.02
CA LEU A 427 -34.20 -3.24 -3.70
C LEU A 427 -33.31 -2.43 -2.76
N CYS A 428 -33.89 -1.44 -2.10
CA CYS A 428 -33.21 -0.57 -1.16
C CYS A 428 -33.70 -0.85 0.25
N TYR A 429 -32.80 -1.18 1.16
CA TYR A 429 -33.00 -1.37 2.60
C TYR A 429 -32.09 -0.42 3.37
N GLU A 430 -32.28 -0.28 4.68
CA GLU A 430 -31.54 0.67 5.53
C GLU A 430 -30.00 0.59 5.39
N GLU A 431 -29.45 -0.64 5.36
CA GLU A 431 -28.00 -0.88 5.26
C GLU A 431 -27.60 -1.68 4.02
N GLN A 432 -28.56 -2.07 3.17
CA GLN A 432 -28.30 -2.91 2.02
C GLN A 432 -28.97 -2.37 0.75
N ILE A 433 -28.29 -2.56 -0.37
CA ILE A 433 -28.82 -2.32 -1.70
C ILE A 433 -28.64 -3.61 -2.48
N ILE A 434 -29.71 -4.14 -3.08
CA ILE A 434 -29.70 -5.42 -3.75
C ILE A 434 -30.21 -5.21 -5.16
N GLU A 435 -29.38 -5.52 -6.17
CA GLU A 435 -29.86 -5.70 -7.53
C GLU A 435 -30.11 -7.18 -7.75
N ILE A 436 -31.32 -7.54 -8.20
CA ILE A 436 -31.69 -8.92 -8.51
C ILE A 436 -32.32 -9.01 -9.90
N ARG A 437 -31.85 -9.96 -10.69
CA ARG A 437 -32.33 -10.24 -12.05
C ARG A 437 -32.81 -11.67 -12.14
N PHE A 438 -34.01 -11.80 -12.67
CA PHE A 438 -34.63 -13.07 -13.07
C PHE A 438 -34.78 -13.12 -14.58
N ASP A 439 -34.96 -14.29 -15.15
CA ASP A 439 -35.45 -14.47 -16.52
C ASP A 439 -36.96 -14.82 -16.60
N TRP A 440 -37.69 -14.71 -15.46
CA TRP A 440 -39.12 -14.85 -15.32
C TRP A 440 -39.72 -13.74 -14.46
N GLU A 441 -41.08 -13.58 -14.53
CA GLU A 441 -41.81 -12.67 -13.63
C GLU A 441 -41.91 -13.29 -12.23
N PRO A 442 -41.32 -12.71 -11.17
CA PRO A 442 -41.39 -13.27 -9.83
C PRO A 442 -42.79 -13.12 -9.24
N THR A 443 -43.27 -14.16 -8.56
CA THR A 443 -44.52 -14.13 -7.81
C THR A 443 -44.36 -13.41 -6.47
N ALA A 444 -45.47 -12.97 -5.84
CA ALA A 444 -45.44 -12.33 -4.53
C ALA A 444 -44.82 -13.25 -3.45
N GLU A 445 -45.01 -14.56 -3.56
CA GLU A 445 -44.38 -15.53 -2.64
C GLU A 445 -42.85 -15.56 -2.83
N GLN A 446 -42.38 -15.59 -4.08
CA GLN A 446 -40.94 -15.54 -4.41
C GLN A 446 -40.30 -14.21 -3.95
N MET A 447 -41.00 -13.07 -4.09
CA MET A 447 -40.55 -11.77 -3.59
C MET A 447 -40.38 -11.78 -2.07
N ALA A 448 -41.31 -12.38 -1.33
CA ALA A 448 -41.22 -12.54 0.11
C ALA A 448 -40.04 -13.45 0.54
N ILE A 449 -39.80 -14.55 -0.19
CA ILE A 449 -38.64 -15.43 0.05
C ILE A 449 -37.33 -14.67 -0.17
N VAL A 450 -37.23 -13.88 -1.24
CA VAL A 450 -36.04 -13.04 -1.50
C VAL A 450 -35.78 -12.08 -0.34
N SER A 451 -36.81 -11.36 0.13
CA SER A 451 -36.70 -10.47 1.27
C SER A 451 -36.19 -11.21 2.53
N GLN A 452 -36.80 -12.34 2.86
CA GLN A 452 -36.44 -13.13 4.03
C GLN A 452 -34.99 -13.68 3.96
N LYS A 453 -34.52 -14.04 2.78
CA LYS A 453 -33.20 -14.67 2.58
C LYS A 453 -32.06 -13.66 2.43
N LEU A 454 -32.33 -12.52 1.80
CA LEU A 454 -31.30 -11.53 1.47
C LEU A 454 -31.24 -10.37 2.46
N ASN A 455 -32.33 -10.10 3.19
CA ASN A 455 -32.39 -9.09 4.25
C ASN A 455 -33.01 -9.73 5.52
N PRO A 456 -32.30 -10.64 6.21
CA PRO A 456 -32.80 -11.37 7.37
C PRO A 456 -32.96 -10.51 8.63
#